data_fff23b86fd8d20da7a4bec3c48150be8
#
_entry.id   fff23b86fd8d20da7a4bec3c48150be8
#
_cell.length_a   1.000
_cell.length_b   1.000
_cell.length_c   1.000
_cell.angle_alpha   90.00
_cell.angle_beta   90.00
_cell.angle_gamma   90.00
#
_symmetry.space_group_name_H-M   'P 1'
#
loop_
_entity.id
_entity.type
_entity.pdbx_description
1 polymer ?
#
loop_
_entity_poly.entity_id
_entity_poly.type
_entity_poly.pdbx_seq_one_letter_code
_entity_poly.pdbx_strand_id
1 'polypeptide(L)'
;MAKQNFSVARIETRTRATVGKFERHIERKNDSYENINVDLSRTPMNVSFKSCGELTYNEHLDKMIAAGTVSLKGLKPDATVFDEMIMDVNTDYFEQNGGYEYACRFYEEAFHFAEKLYGRDNIVSAVMHADELNIAMTEKYGRPIYHYHLHIMALPVVDKEVRWTKRCKDPELVGKVKEVIHQVSHSKKWKSEKALDENGNPILNWTIVNKVDK
;
A
#
# COMPACT_ATOMS: atom_id res chain seq x y z
N MET A 1 4.91 34.55 0.80
CA MET A 1 5.03 33.33 1.62
C MET A 1 5.24 32.17 0.67
N ALA A 2 6.29 31.35 0.89
CA ALA A 2 6.48 30.14 0.10
C ALA A 2 5.26 29.23 0.32
N LYS A 3 4.69 28.70 -0.78
CA LYS A 3 3.57 27.78 -0.74
C LYS A 3 4.06 26.47 -0.10
N GLN A 4 3.41 26.03 0.95
CA GLN A 4 3.79 24.81 1.66
C GLN A 4 3.53 23.60 0.75
N ASN A 5 4.51 22.73 0.57
CA ASN A 5 4.34 21.47 -0.13
C ASN A 5 3.68 20.45 0.80
N PHE A 6 2.72 19.70 0.27
CA PHE A 6 2.02 18.65 0.99
C PHE A 6 2.32 17.31 0.36
N SER A 7 2.54 16.32 1.20
CA SER A 7 2.60 14.91 0.83
C SER A 7 1.60 14.12 1.67
N VAL A 8 1.02 13.11 1.08
CA VAL A 8 0.08 12.20 1.75
C VAL A 8 0.55 10.77 1.50
N ALA A 9 0.56 9.97 2.56
CA ALA A 9 0.61 8.52 2.46
C ALA A 9 -0.60 7.98 3.23
N ARG A 10 -1.51 7.29 2.54
CA ARG A 10 -2.70 6.70 3.15
C ARG A 10 -2.83 5.24 2.76
N ILE A 11 -3.46 4.46 3.63
CA ILE A 11 -3.74 3.05 3.39
C ILE A 11 -5.26 2.88 3.34
N GLU A 12 -5.74 2.31 2.25
CA GLU A 12 -7.11 1.89 2.07
C GLU A 12 -7.18 0.36 2.03
N THR A 13 -8.17 -0.20 2.70
CA THR A 13 -8.27 -1.67 2.80
C THR A 13 -9.14 -2.25 1.69
N ARG A 14 -8.75 -3.43 1.17
CA ARG A 14 -9.49 -4.12 0.12
C ARG A 14 -9.75 -5.57 0.51
N THR A 15 -10.95 -6.06 0.18
CA THR A 15 -11.29 -7.48 0.31
C THR A 15 -10.99 -8.22 -0.99
N ARG A 16 -10.98 -9.54 -0.97
CA ARG A 16 -10.88 -10.35 -2.19
C ARG A 16 -11.99 -10.04 -3.21
N ALA A 17 -13.20 -9.73 -2.73
CA ALA A 17 -14.33 -9.41 -3.59
C ALA A 17 -14.18 -8.06 -4.31
N THR A 18 -13.51 -7.09 -3.68
CA THR A 18 -13.43 -5.72 -4.21
C THR A 18 -12.13 -5.42 -4.93
N VAL A 19 -11.04 -6.14 -4.64
CA VAL A 19 -9.69 -5.83 -5.14
C VAL A 19 -9.60 -5.78 -6.67
N GLY A 20 -10.34 -6.63 -7.39
CA GLY A 20 -10.32 -6.66 -8.85
C GLY A 20 -10.77 -5.35 -9.53
N LYS A 21 -11.62 -4.55 -8.86
CA LYS A 21 -11.97 -3.20 -9.36
C LYS A 21 -10.75 -2.27 -9.30
N PHE A 22 -10.01 -2.32 -8.21
CA PHE A 22 -8.81 -1.49 -7.99
C PHE A 22 -7.65 -1.95 -8.86
N GLU A 23 -7.48 -3.27 -9.03
CA GLU A 23 -6.51 -3.83 -9.98
C GLU A 23 -6.70 -3.25 -11.37
N ARG A 24 -7.93 -3.27 -11.90
CA ARG A 24 -8.20 -2.70 -13.23
C ARG A 24 -7.90 -1.20 -13.32
N HIS A 25 -8.10 -0.45 -12.25
CA HIS A 25 -7.74 0.98 -12.19
C HIS A 25 -6.21 1.15 -12.17
N ILE A 26 -5.52 0.46 -11.28
CA ILE A 26 -4.07 0.59 -11.05
C ILE A 26 -3.28 0.13 -12.29
N GLU A 27 -3.68 -1.00 -12.87
CA GLU A 27 -3.00 -1.60 -14.03
C GLU A 27 -3.52 -1.07 -15.38
N ARG A 28 -4.39 -0.05 -15.35
CA ARG A 28 -5.01 0.53 -16.56
C ARG A 28 -5.65 -0.51 -17.48
N LYS A 29 -6.39 -1.47 -16.90
CA LYS A 29 -7.08 -2.57 -17.61
C LYS A 29 -8.56 -2.25 -17.96
N ASN A 30 -9.04 -1.02 -17.72
CA ASN A 30 -10.39 -0.61 -18.11
C ASN A 30 -10.37 0.00 -19.52
N ASP A 31 -11.43 -0.25 -20.30
CA ASP A 31 -11.63 0.37 -21.62
C ASP A 31 -12.00 1.86 -21.51
N SER A 32 -12.55 2.27 -20.38
CA SER A 32 -12.91 3.66 -20.06
C SER A 32 -12.81 3.94 -18.57
N TYR A 33 -12.66 5.21 -18.22
CA TYR A 33 -12.53 5.68 -16.84
C TYR A 33 -13.58 6.75 -16.54
N GLU A 34 -14.17 6.68 -15.32
CA GLU A 34 -15.07 7.73 -14.84
C GLU A 34 -14.29 9.06 -14.64
N ASN A 35 -13.00 8.96 -14.27
CA ASN A 35 -12.10 10.11 -14.26
C ASN A 35 -11.76 10.53 -15.68
N ILE A 36 -12.43 11.56 -16.17
CA ILE A 36 -12.23 12.12 -17.52
C ILE A 36 -10.84 12.70 -17.76
N ASN A 37 -10.05 12.86 -16.70
CA ASN A 37 -8.69 13.38 -16.77
C ASN A 37 -7.64 12.31 -17.09
N VAL A 38 -8.04 11.04 -17.16
CA VAL A 38 -7.15 9.96 -17.60
C VAL A 38 -6.89 10.07 -19.09
N ASP A 39 -5.63 10.29 -19.43
CA ASP A 39 -5.14 10.34 -20.80
C ASP A 39 -4.50 8.99 -21.18
N LEU A 40 -5.28 8.10 -21.79
CA LEU A 40 -4.82 6.76 -22.15
C LEU A 40 -3.64 6.77 -23.15
N SER A 41 -3.48 7.83 -23.95
CA SER A 41 -2.33 7.95 -24.85
C SER A 41 -1.01 8.09 -24.08
N ARG A 42 -1.11 8.49 -22.81
CA ARG A 42 0.00 8.71 -21.90
C ARG A 42 0.25 7.54 -20.93
N THR A 43 -0.61 6.55 -20.89
CA THR A 43 -0.43 5.34 -20.07
C THR A 43 0.96 4.69 -20.20
N PRO A 44 1.64 4.71 -21.37
CA PRO A 44 3.02 4.23 -21.47
C PRO A 44 4.06 4.99 -20.61
N MET A 45 3.68 6.16 -20.07
CA MET A 45 4.51 6.92 -19.12
C MET A 45 4.33 6.48 -17.65
N ASN A 46 3.35 5.63 -17.37
CA ASN A 46 3.20 5.02 -16.05
C ASN A 46 4.41 4.11 -15.77
N VAL A 47 4.90 4.11 -14.53
CA VAL A 47 6.07 3.33 -14.14
C VAL A 47 5.65 2.20 -13.22
N SER A 48 5.90 0.96 -13.62
CA SER A 48 5.69 -0.21 -12.79
C SER A 48 6.99 -0.57 -12.06
N PHE A 49 7.05 -0.35 -10.75
CA PHE A 49 8.17 -0.76 -9.90
C PHE A 49 8.06 -2.24 -9.50
N LYS A 50 6.84 -2.75 -9.44
CA LYS A 50 6.55 -4.17 -9.22
C LYS A 50 5.25 -4.57 -9.89
N SER A 51 5.23 -5.77 -10.48
CA SER A 51 4.06 -6.38 -11.11
C SER A 51 3.91 -7.84 -10.68
N CYS A 52 2.67 -8.32 -10.64
CA CYS A 52 2.36 -9.75 -10.50
C CYS A 52 2.33 -10.50 -11.85
N GLY A 53 2.76 -9.85 -12.93
CA GLY A 53 2.78 -10.41 -14.29
C GLY A 53 1.37 -10.59 -14.86
N GLU A 54 1.13 -11.77 -15.44
CA GLU A 54 -0.16 -12.12 -16.06
C GLU A 54 -1.27 -12.48 -15.04
N LEU A 55 -0.90 -12.60 -13.75
CA LEU A 55 -1.86 -12.97 -12.72
C LEU A 55 -2.71 -11.78 -12.30
N THR A 56 -3.95 -12.03 -11.92
CA THR A 56 -4.72 -11.09 -11.13
C THR A 56 -4.19 -11.03 -9.69
N TYR A 57 -4.52 -9.98 -8.96
CA TYR A 57 -4.11 -9.86 -7.56
C TYR A 57 -4.63 -11.03 -6.69
N ASN A 58 -5.84 -11.51 -6.97
CA ASN A 58 -6.38 -12.69 -6.30
C ASN A 58 -5.63 -13.97 -6.64
N GLU A 59 -5.30 -14.20 -7.91
CA GLU A 59 -4.53 -15.38 -8.33
C GLU A 59 -3.11 -15.35 -7.77
N HIS A 60 -2.48 -14.17 -7.69
CA HIS A 60 -1.20 -14.00 -7.03
C HIS A 60 -1.27 -14.40 -5.55
N LEU A 61 -2.29 -13.91 -4.83
CA LEU A 61 -2.54 -14.32 -3.44
C LEU A 61 -2.78 -15.82 -3.32
N ASP A 62 -3.59 -16.43 -4.20
CA ASP A 62 -3.87 -17.87 -4.18
C ASP A 62 -2.60 -18.70 -4.41
N LYS A 63 -1.71 -18.23 -5.28
CA LYS A 63 -0.39 -18.83 -5.49
C LYS A 63 0.47 -18.76 -4.22
N MET A 64 0.48 -17.62 -3.51
CA MET A 64 1.21 -17.48 -2.25
C MET A 64 0.64 -18.39 -1.15
N ILE A 65 -0.69 -18.52 -1.07
CA ILE A 65 -1.36 -19.44 -0.14
C ILE A 65 -0.99 -20.89 -0.46
N ALA A 66 -1.03 -21.29 -1.73
CA ALA A 66 -0.68 -22.64 -2.17
C ALA A 66 0.78 -22.98 -1.89
N ALA A 67 1.68 -21.99 -2.01
CA ALA A 67 3.10 -22.11 -1.66
C ALA A 67 3.36 -22.10 -0.14
N GLY A 68 2.35 -21.80 0.68
CA GLY A 68 2.48 -21.71 2.15
C GLY A 68 3.24 -20.44 2.63
N THR A 69 3.51 -19.48 1.74
CA THR A 69 4.21 -18.25 2.09
C THR A 69 3.33 -17.25 2.84
N VAL A 70 2.01 -17.34 2.68
CA VAL A 70 1.03 -16.57 3.47
C VAL A 70 -0.17 -17.44 3.87
N SER A 71 -0.89 -17.02 4.91
CA SER A 71 -2.04 -17.74 5.42
C SER A 71 -3.22 -16.80 5.69
N LEU A 72 -4.40 -17.19 5.23
CA LEU A 72 -5.69 -16.56 5.58
C LEU A 72 -6.44 -17.28 6.69
N LYS A 73 -5.81 -18.28 7.33
CA LYS A 73 -6.46 -19.13 8.35
C LYS A 73 -7.05 -18.30 9.49
N GLY A 74 -8.35 -18.43 9.68
CA GLY A 74 -9.10 -17.75 10.74
C GLY A 74 -9.61 -16.36 10.34
N LEU A 75 -9.42 -15.92 9.09
CA LEU A 75 -10.11 -14.75 8.55
C LEU A 75 -11.52 -15.12 8.09
N LYS A 76 -12.43 -14.16 8.20
CA LYS A 76 -13.77 -14.25 7.62
C LYS A 76 -13.70 -14.09 6.09
N PRO A 77 -14.69 -14.59 5.32
CA PRO A 77 -14.70 -14.44 3.86
C PRO A 77 -14.67 -13.00 3.37
N ASP A 78 -15.24 -12.06 4.13
CA ASP A 78 -15.33 -10.64 3.86
C ASP A 78 -14.21 -9.82 4.51
N ALA A 79 -13.21 -10.48 5.09
CA ALA A 79 -12.11 -9.79 5.75
C ALA A 79 -11.25 -8.99 4.76
N THR A 80 -10.68 -7.92 5.24
CA THR A 80 -9.61 -7.19 4.56
C THR A 80 -8.39 -8.08 4.39
N VAL A 81 -7.91 -8.19 3.15
CA VAL A 81 -6.77 -9.03 2.77
C VAL A 81 -5.67 -8.21 2.13
N PHE A 82 -6.03 -7.13 1.44
CA PHE A 82 -5.07 -6.26 0.79
C PHE A 82 -5.10 -4.87 1.41
N ASP A 83 -3.94 -4.25 1.45
CA ASP A 83 -3.75 -2.84 1.70
C ASP A 83 -3.36 -2.17 0.39
N GLU A 84 -4.10 -1.15 0.01
CA GLU A 84 -3.72 -0.22 -1.05
C GLU A 84 -3.11 1.01 -0.39
N MET A 85 -1.78 1.14 -0.46
CA MET A 85 -1.09 2.34 -0.03
C MET A 85 -1.01 3.32 -1.20
N ILE A 86 -1.52 4.53 -1.00
CA ILE A 86 -1.48 5.60 -1.99
C ILE A 86 -0.55 6.69 -1.46
N MET A 87 0.49 6.99 -2.23
CA MET A 87 1.41 8.08 -1.94
C MET A 87 1.24 9.18 -2.98
N ASP A 88 1.02 10.40 -2.50
CA ASP A 88 0.67 11.55 -3.31
C ASP A 88 1.44 12.79 -2.83
N VAL A 89 1.88 13.60 -3.76
CA VAL A 89 2.56 14.89 -3.52
C VAL A 89 1.96 15.91 -4.47
N ASN A 90 1.80 17.15 -4.00
CA ASN A 90 1.23 18.20 -4.85
C ASN A 90 2.03 18.39 -6.15
N THR A 91 1.31 18.41 -7.25
CA THR A 91 1.88 18.48 -8.62
C THR A 91 2.88 19.61 -8.81
N ASP A 92 2.63 20.77 -8.20
CA ASP A 92 3.50 21.96 -8.28
C ASP A 92 4.93 21.67 -7.75
N TYR A 93 5.06 20.78 -6.78
CA TYR A 93 6.36 20.34 -6.26
C TYR A 93 7.21 19.68 -7.35
N PHE A 94 6.63 18.77 -8.10
CA PHE A 94 7.33 18.07 -9.16
C PHE A 94 7.70 19.02 -10.30
N GLU A 95 6.80 19.92 -10.70
CA GLU A 95 7.05 20.90 -11.74
C GLU A 95 8.24 21.85 -11.41
N GLN A 96 8.41 22.18 -10.13
CA GLN A 96 9.50 23.02 -9.65
C GLN A 96 10.83 22.27 -9.49
N ASN A 97 10.81 20.92 -9.46
CA ASN A 97 11.99 20.10 -9.15
C ASN A 97 12.43 19.18 -10.30
N GLY A 98 11.93 19.37 -11.51
CA GLY A 98 12.34 18.59 -12.69
C GLY A 98 11.26 17.69 -13.27
N GLY A 99 10.01 17.88 -12.86
CA GLY A 99 8.83 17.24 -13.49
C GLY A 99 8.83 15.73 -13.40
N TYR A 100 8.53 15.08 -14.52
CA TYR A 100 8.39 13.64 -14.63
C TYR A 100 9.63 12.84 -14.16
N GLU A 101 10.81 13.24 -14.60
CA GLU A 101 12.06 12.54 -14.26
C GLU A 101 12.33 12.56 -12.75
N TYR A 102 12.01 13.67 -12.10
CA TYR A 102 12.13 13.78 -10.65
C TYR A 102 11.05 12.95 -9.94
N ALA A 103 9.82 12.95 -10.45
CA ALA A 103 8.74 12.14 -9.90
C ALA A 103 9.06 10.64 -9.96
N CYS A 104 9.66 10.15 -11.06
CA CYS A 104 10.09 8.75 -11.17
C CYS A 104 11.05 8.37 -10.03
N ARG A 105 12.10 9.17 -9.81
CA ARG A 105 13.08 8.90 -8.73
C ARG A 105 12.45 9.02 -7.34
N PHE A 106 11.59 10.01 -7.14
CA PHE A 106 10.88 10.20 -5.87
C PHE A 106 10.01 8.99 -5.51
N TYR A 107 9.23 8.50 -6.47
CA TYR A 107 8.34 7.35 -6.23
C TYR A 107 9.07 6.02 -6.23
N GLU A 108 10.23 5.89 -6.82
CA GLU A 108 11.12 4.74 -6.62
C GLU A 108 11.59 4.66 -5.16
N GLU A 109 12.02 5.77 -4.56
CA GLU A 109 12.36 5.82 -3.13
C GLU A 109 11.14 5.56 -2.23
N ALA A 110 9.97 6.07 -2.61
CA ALA A 110 8.71 5.79 -1.91
C ALA A 110 8.33 4.31 -1.99
N PHE A 111 8.59 3.65 -3.12
CA PHE A 111 8.44 2.20 -3.26
C PHE A 111 9.40 1.44 -2.34
N HIS A 112 10.68 1.83 -2.27
CA HIS A 112 11.64 1.23 -1.33
C HIS A 112 11.25 1.43 0.13
N PHE A 113 10.63 2.55 0.47
CA PHE A 113 10.03 2.73 1.79
C PHE A 113 8.91 1.71 2.06
N ALA A 114 8.02 1.48 1.09
CA ALA A 114 6.96 0.47 1.23
C ALA A 114 7.52 -0.96 1.32
N GLU A 115 8.62 -1.27 0.63
CA GLU A 115 9.31 -2.55 0.78
C GLU A 115 9.80 -2.79 2.22
N LYS A 116 10.26 -1.74 2.91
CA LYS A 116 10.66 -1.83 4.33
C LYS A 116 9.45 -2.08 5.25
N LEU A 117 8.28 -1.53 4.90
CA LEU A 117 7.06 -1.70 5.70
C LEU A 117 6.41 -3.07 5.51
N TYR A 118 6.26 -3.53 4.28
CA TYR A 118 5.52 -4.76 3.96
C TYR A 118 6.41 -5.98 3.78
N GLY A 119 7.67 -5.79 3.40
CA GLY A 119 8.53 -6.80 2.80
C GLY A 119 8.24 -6.93 1.30
N ARG A 120 9.30 -6.99 0.48
CA ARG A 120 9.20 -7.02 -0.99
C ARG A 120 8.24 -8.09 -1.49
N ASP A 121 8.30 -9.30 -0.91
CA ASP A 121 7.52 -10.45 -1.35
C ASP A 121 6.01 -10.29 -1.07
N ASN A 122 5.64 -9.46 -0.10
CA ASN A 122 4.26 -9.17 0.26
C ASN A 122 3.64 -8.01 -0.55
N ILE A 123 4.43 -7.30 -1.35
CA ILE A 123 3.91 -6.31 -2.30
C ILE A 123 3.48 -7.05 -3.56
N VAL A 124 2.23 -6.88 -3.96
CA VAL A 124 1.64 -7.52 -5.15
C VAL A 124 1.93 -6.71 -6.41
N SER A 125 1.73 -5.40 -6.32
CA SER A 125 1.95 -4.46 -7.42
C SER A 125 2.32 -3.08 -6.87
N ALA A 126 3.11 -2.31 -7.65
CA ALA A 126 3.44 -0.93 -7.36
C ALA A 126 3.56 -0.15 -8.68
N VAL A 127 2.65 0.80 -8.89
CA VAL A 127 2.55 1.56 -10.15
C VAL A 127 2.46 3.06 -9.86
N MET A 128 3.40 3.83 -10.40
CA MET A 128 3.27 5.27 -10.47
C MET A 128 2.41 5.64 -11.68
N HIS A 129 1.31 6.32 -11.46
CA HIS A 129 0.51 6.93 -12.52
C HIS A 129 1.12 8.27 -12.95
N ALA A 130 1.20 8.48 -14.27
CA ALA A 130 1.69 9.69 -14.90
C ALA A 130 0.79 10.14 -16.06
N ASP A 131 -0.42 9.60 -16.11
CA ASP A 131 -1.41 9.74 -17.17
C ASP A 131 -2.69 10.46 -16.74
N GLU A 132 -2.71 11.09 -15.57
CA GLU A 132 -3.85 11.88 -15.11
C GLU A 132 -3.59 13.38 -15.24
N LEU A 133 -4.34 14.06 -16.11
CA LEU A 133 -4.19 15.49 -16.35
C LEU A 133 -4.63 16.30 -15.13
N ASN A 134 -3.80 17.20 -14.65
CA ASN A 134 -4.16 18.17 -13.63
C ASN A 134 -4.65 19.47 -14.29
N ILE A 135 -5.96 19.64 -14.41
CA ILE A 135 -6.57 20.77 -15.12
C ILE A 135 -6.12 22.10 -14.52
N ALA A 136 -6.18 22.27 -13.21
CA ALA A 136 -5.82 23.53 -12.55
C ALA A 136 -4.33 23.89 -12.76
N MET A 137 -3.45 22.91 -12.75
CA MET A 137 -2.03 23.16 -13.04
C MET A 137 -1.79 23.40 -14.53
N THR A 138 -2.52 22.73 -15.41
CA THR A 138 -2.50 22.94 -16.85
C THR A 138 -2.88 24.38 -17.19
N GLU A 139 -3.92 24.90 -16.61
CA GLU A 139 -4.33 26.31 -16.75
C GLU A 139 -3.26 27.27 -16.21
N LYS A 140 -2.72 26.99 -15.03
CA LYS A 140 -1.67 27.79 -14.39
C LYS A 140 -0.40 27.90 -15.25
N TYR A 141 0.02 26.79 -15.84
CA TYR A 141 1.29 26.71 -16.59
C TYR A 141 1.13 26.93 -18.11
N GLY A 142 -0.11 26.97 -18.62
CA GLY A 142 -0.40 27.14 -20.05
C GLY A 142 0.06 25.97 -20.93
N ARG A 143 0.27 24.81 -20.35
CA ARG A 143 0.66 23.56 -21.02
C ARG A 143 0.13 22.35 -20.25
N PRO A 144 -0.04 21.17 -20.88
CA PRO A 144 -0.47 19.97 -20.17
C PRO A 144 0.43 19.64 -18.97
N ILE A 145 -0.15 19.54 -17.80
CA ILE A 145 0.50 19.16 -16.54
C ILE A 145 -0.22 17.91 -15.99
N TYR A 146 0.57 16.93 -15.64
CA TYR A 146 0.05 15.64 -15.15
C TYR A 146 0.29 15.51 -13.65
N HIS A 147 -0.65 14.83 -12.99
CA HIS A 147 -0.59 14.51 -11.58
C HIS A 147 0.10 13.16 -11.41
N TYR A 148 1.19 13.14 -10.65
CA TYR A 148 1.95 11.93 -10.38
C TYR A 148 1.59 11.42 -8.99
N HIS A 149 1.25 10.12 -8.89
CA HIS A 149 0.97 9.46 -7.61
C HIS A 149 1.29 7.97 -7.71
N LEU A 150 1.60 7.35 -6.57
CA LEU A 150 2.01 5.96 -6.49
C LEU A 150 0.92 5.14 -5.81
N HIS A 151 0.47 4.07 -6.47
CA HIS A 151 -0.33 3.01 -5.89
C HIS A 151 0.52 1.80 -5.57
N ILE A 152 0.40 1.29 -4.37
CA ILE A 152 1.06 0.06 -3.93
C ILE A 152 0.00 -0.88 -3.37
N MET A 153 -0.19 -2.02 -4.02
CA MET A 153 -1.06 -3.08 -3.52
C MET A 153 -0.21 -4.10 -2.77
N ALA A 154 -0.50 -4.32 -1.49
CA ALA A 154 0.30 -5.17 -0.63
C ALA A 154 -0.57 -6.06 0.28
N LEU A 155 0.03 -7.13 0.78
CA LEU A 155 -0.55 -8.00 1.80
C LEU A 155 -0.02 -7.57 3.17
N PRO A 156 -0.89 -7.21 4.14
CA PRO A 156 -0.47 -6.88 5.50
C PRO A 156 -0.13 -8.14 6.30
N VAL A 157 1.03 -8.74 6.01
CA VAL A 157 1.47 -9.99 6.64
C VAL A 157 2.14 -9.69 7.99
N VAL A 158 1.83 -10.53 8.98
CA VAL A 158 2.47 -10.55 10.30
C VAL A 158 2.81 -11.98 10.69
N ASP A 159 3.91 -12.14 11.41
CA ASP A 159 4.27 -13.42 11.97
C ASP A 159 3.42 -13.74 13.20
N LYS A 160 2.82 -14.92 13.20
CA LYS A 160 2.01 -15.43 14.28
C LYS A 160 2.61 -16.72 14.81
N GLU A 161 3.13 -16.67 16.02
CA GLU A 161 3.53 -17.89 16.73
C GLU A 161 2.31 -18.72 17.11
N VAL A 162 2.31 -19.97 16.71
CA VAL A 162 1.41 -21.00 17.21
C VAL A 162 2.15 -21.81 18.25
N ARG A 163 1.64 -21.84 19.47
CA ARG A 163 2.28 -22.55 20.57
C ARG A 163 1.55 -23.84 20.89
N TRP A 164 2.30 -24.85 21.39
CA TRP A 164 1.73 -26.07 21.90
C TRP A 164 0.77 -25.77 23.05
N THR A 165 -0.46 -26.26 22.93
CA THR A 165 -1.50 -26.07 23.95
C THR A 165 -1.42 -27.14 25.04
N LYS A 166 -2.17 -26.96 26.12
CA LYS A 166 -2.33 -27.95 27.20
C LYS A 166 -2.86 -29.35 26.75
N ARG A 167 -3.34 -29.45 25.48
CA ARG A 167 -3.76 -30.73 24.86
C ARG A 167 -2.59 -31.52 24.28
N CYS A 168 -1.37 -30.97 24.30
CA CYS A 168 -0.18 -31.69 23.86
C CYS A 168 0.08 -32.87 24.78
N LYS A 169 0.38 -34.03 24.19
CA LYS A 169 0.70 -35.26 24.96
C LYS A 169 2.02 -35.15 25.71
N ASP A 170 2.92 -34.31 25.22
CA ASP A 170 4.21 -34.02 25.84
C ASP A 170 4.12 -32.72 26.67
N PRO A 171 4.13 -32.82 28.01
CA PRO A 171 4.07 -31.63 28.88
C PRO A 171 5.23 -30.66 28.69
N GLU A 172 6.41 -31.14 28.28
CA GLU A 172 7.62 -30.35 28.05
C GLU A 172 7.49 -29.39 26.87
N LEU A 173 6.59 -29.69 25.93
CA LEU A 173 6.32 -28.85 24.75
C LEU A 173 5.28 -27.76 25.02
N VAL A 174 4.47 -27.90 26.06
CA VAL A 174 3.38 -26.94 26.35
C VAL A 174 3.96 -25.52 26.51
N GLY A 175 3.42 -24.58 25.73
CA GLY A 175 3.87 -23.19 25.72
C GLY A 175 5.05 -22.90 24.77
N LYS A 176 5.79 -23.92 24.32
CA LYS A 176 6.84 -23.72 23.29
C LYS A 176 6.22 -23.41 21.94
N VAL A 177 6.96 -22.70 21.08
CA VAL A 177 6.56 -22.41 19.70
C VAL A 177 6.53 -23.72 18.91
N LYS A 178 5.37 -24.01 18.32
CA LYS A 178 5.16 -25.16 17.44
C LYS A 178 5.49 -24.82 15.99
N GLU A 179 5.00 -23.67 15.54
CA GLU A 179 5.16 -23.17 14.19
C GLU A 179 4.99 -21.65 14.16
N VAL A 180 5.55 -20.98 13.17
CA VAL A 180 5.27 -19.59 12.85
C VAL A 180 4.45 -19.54 11.56
N ILE A 181 3.31 -18.84 11.60
CA ILE A 181 2.44 -18.65 10.44
C ILE A 181 2.55 -17.22 9.98
N HIS A 182 2.87 -17.01 8.71
CA HIS A 182 2.83 -15.70 8.05
C HIS A 182 1.37 -15.33 7.74
N GLN A 183 0.68 -14.75 8.72
CA GLN A 183 -0.75 -14.49 8.66
C GLN A 183 -1.02 -13.12 8.04
N VAL A 184 -1.89 -13.06 7.03
CA VAL A 184 -2.45 -11.78 6.56
C VAL A 184 -3.35 -11.22 7.67
N SER A 185 -3.08 -9.99 8.12
CA SER A 185 -3.87 -9.32 9.16
C SER A 185 -3.60 -7.81 9.20
N HIS A 186 -4.45 -7.03 8.55
CA HIS A 186 -4.38 -5.57 8.59
C HIS A 186 -4.35 -5.01 10.02
N SER A 187 -5.31 -5.41 10.85
CA SER A 187 -5.45 -4.89 12.23
C SER A 187 -4.28 -5.22 13.16
N LYS A 188 -3.53 -6.29 12.87
CA LYS A 188 -2.31 -6.61 13.64
C LYS A 188 -1.10 -5.89 13.10
N LYS A 189 -1.00 -5.74 11.79
CA LYS A 189 0.10 -5.02 11.16
C LYS A 189 0.10 -3.55 11.55
N TRP A 190 -1.09 -2.94 11.52
CA TRP A 190 -1.30 -1.52 11.84
C TRP A 190 -1.96 -1.34 13.20
N LYS A 191 -1.49 -2.11 14.18
CA LYS A 191 -1.96 -1.98 15.54
C LYS A 191 -1.70 -0.57 16.04
N SER A 192 -2.79 0.18 16.33
CA SER A 192 -2.68 1.45 17.01
C SER A 192 -2.23 1.21 18.45
N GLU A 193 -1.11 1.75 18.81
CA GLU A 193 -0.70 1.85 20.22
C GLU A 193 -1.31 3.12 20.79
N LYS A 194 -1.85 3.04 22.02
CA LYS A 194 -2.31 4.23 22.71
C LYS A 194 -1.09 5.10 22.98
N ALA A 195 -1.11 6.34 22.51
CA ALA A 195 -0.11 7.30 22.91
C ALA A 195 -0.21 7.48 24.43
N LEU A 196 0.91 7.30 25.13
CA LEU A 196 1.00 7.49 26.57
C LEU A 196 1.73 8.81 26.85
N ASP A 197 1.32 9.52 27.92
CA ASP A 197 2.06 10.65 28.45
C ASP A 197 3.34 10.17 29.16
N GLU A 198 4.14 11.11 29.65
CA GLU A 198 5.39 10.83 30.39
C GLU A 198 5.18 10.00 31.68
N ASN A 199 3.95 9.91 32.17
CA ASN A 199 3.56 9.14 33.36
C ASN A 199 2.92 7.78 32.99
N GLY A 200 2.82 7.46 31.69
CA GLY A 200 2.25 6.21 31.20
C GLY A 200 0.72 6.20 31.12
N ASN A 201 0.04 7.35 31.23
CA ASN A 201 -1.41 7.44 31.08
C ASN A 201 -1.80 7.62 29.61
N PRO A 202 -2.93 7.02 29.15
CA PRO A 202 -3.41 7.22 27.79
C PRO A 202 -3.76 8.67 27.48
N ILE A 203 -3.17 9.22 26.43
CA ILE A 203 -3.55 10.54 25.89
C ILE A 203 -4.88 10.40 25.16
N LEU A 204 -5.95 11.02 25.70
CA LEU A 204 -7.34 10.84 25.24
C LEU A 204 -7.69 11.61 23.95
N ASN A 205 -6.91 12.62 23.56
CA ASN A 205 -7.12 13.46 22.38
C ASN A 205 -5.85 13.51 21.54
N TRP A 206 -5.62 12.47 20.72
CA TRP A 206 -4.53 12.50 19.77
C TRP A 206 -5.08 12.58 18.34
N THR A 207 -4.68 13.60 17.65
CA THR A 207 -4.70 13.62 16.19
C THR A 207 -3.51 12.78 15.76
N ILE A 208 -3.70 11.77 14.90
CA ILE A 208 -2.59 11.04 14.29
C ILE A 208 -1.82 12.06 13.45
N VAL A 209 -0.84 12.68 14.06
CA VAL A 209 0.22 13.36 13.32
C VAL A 209 1.24 12.26 13.06
N ASN A 210 1.25 11.71 11.87
CA ASN A 210 2.36 10.89 11.42
C ASN A 210 3.60 11.79 11.47
N LYS A 211 4.34 11.75 12.59
CA LYS A 211 5.70 12.25 12.63
C LYS A 211 6.52 11.31 11.75
N VAL A 212 6.68 11.66 10.51
CA VAL A 212 7.85 11.22 9.76
C VAL A 212 9.01 11.98 10.39
N ASP A 213 9.80 11.29 11.20
CA ASP A 213 11.04 11.85 11.70
C ASP A 213 11.92 12.23 10.52
N LYS A 214 12.43 13.46 10.57
CA LYS A 214 13.26 14.10 9.54
C LYS A 214 14.57 13.37 9.34
#